data_84c550bbc383c732ec9a2c36e1bd7d21
#
_entry.id   84c550bbc383c732ec9a2c36e1bd7d21
#
_cell.length_a   1.000
_cell.length_b   1.000
_cell.length_c   1.000
_cell.angle_alpha   90.00
_cell.angle_beta   90.00
_cell.angle_gamma   90.00
#
_symmetry.space_group_name_H-M   'P 1'
#
loop_
_entity.id
_entity.type
_entity.pdbx_description
1 polymer ?
#
loop_
_entity_poly.entity_id
_entity_poly.type
_entity_poly.pdbx_seq_one_letter_code
_entity_poly.pdbx_strand_id
1 'polypeptide(L)'
;SSLSGIIKHSLTNGSVLMLVGSLFIGFLSDGKQAVDIQHFTTDIFKGFLAIFLLKMGMTTASRFNAFLSHGRFSFLFALLMPLFNGILVAMISGFVTPDLGDRFIFSILASSASYIAVPAAMKLAAPQADPGLYVPMALGVTFPMNIIIGMPIYFFVIQTFS
;
A
#
# COMPACT_ATOMS: atom_id res chain seq x y z
N SER A 1 8.12 -0.57 27.09
CA SER A 1 7.56 0.68 26.52
C SER A 1 6.08 0.75 26.84
N SER A 2 5.66 1.81 27.56
CA SER A 2 4.25 1.97 27.92
C SER A 2 3.43 2.24 26.64
N LEU A 3 2.21 1.71 26.57
CA LEU A 3 1.24 1.96 25.48
C LEU A 3 1.10 3.46 25.18
N SER A 4 1.11 4.30 26.21
CA SER A 4 1.08 5.76 26.11
C SER A 4 2.30 6.32 25.36
N GLY A 5 3.50 5.78 25.55
CA GLY A 5 4.70 6.19 24.82
C GLY A 5 4.64 5.81 23.35
N ILE A 6 4.12 4.64 23.02
CA ILE A 6 3.92 4.17 21.63
C ILE A 6 2.90 5.04 20.90
N ILE A 7 1.76 5.33 21.51
CA ILE A 7 0.71 6.19 20.95
C ILE A 7 1.24 7.60 20.73
N LYS A 8 1.91 8.19 21.70
CA LYS A 8 2.51 9.52 21.57
C LYS A 8 3.52 9.57 20.43
N HIS A 9 4.41 8.60 20.34
CA HIS A 9 5.40 8.53 19.26
C HIS A 9 4.77 8.33 17.89
N SER A 10 3.70 7.54 17.79
CA SER A 10 2.96 7.34 16.54
C SER A 10 2.25 8.62 16.11
N LEU A 11 1.60 9.32 17.00
CA LEU A 11 0.89 10.58 16.73
C LEU A 11 1.84 11.75 16.40
N THR A 12 3.07 11.74 16.93
CA THR A 12 4.09 12.75 16.62
C THR A 12 4.96 12.38 15.41
N ASN A 13 4.75 11.22 14.81
CA ASN A 13 5.43 10.84 13.58
C ASN A 13 4.98 11.75 12.43
N GLY A 14 5.95 12.41 11.75
CA GLY A 14 5.65 13.36 10.68
C GLY A 14 4.78 12.80 9.57
N SER A 15 4.97 11.53 9.17
CA SER A 15 4.15 10.89 8.15
C SER A 15 2.70 10.68 8.58
N VAL A 16 2.49 10.27 9.84
CA VAL A 16 1.14 10.10 10.41
C VAL A 16 0.45 11.44 10.56
N LEU A 17 1.18 12.46 11.05
CA LEU A 17 0.64 13.82 11.20
C LEU A 17 0.21 14.41 9.84
N MET A 18 1.02 14.23 8.80
CA MET A 18 0.71 14.69 7.45
C MET A 18 -0.51 13.96 6.87
N LEU A 19 -0.62 12.65 7.09
CA LEU A 19 -1.76 11.83 6.65
C LEU A 19 -3.06 12.27 7.33
N VAL A 20 -3.06 12.33 8.65
CA VAL A 20 -4.25 12.74 9.42
C VAL A 20 -4.60 14.20 9.16
N GLY A 21 -3.59 15.09 9.08
CA GLY A 21 -3.80 16.49 8.76
C GLY A 21 -4.39 16.71 7.38
N SER A 22 -3.89 16.03 6.34
CA SER A 22 -4.44 16.12 4.99
C SER A 22 -5.85 15.54 4.88
N LEU A 23 -6.14 14.46 5.59
CA LEU A 23 -7.49 13.91 5.67
C LEU A 23 -8.46 14.90 6.31
N PHE A 24 -8.05 15.55 7.39
CA PHE A 24 -8.87 16.56 8.09
C PHE A 24 -9.10 17.80 7.22
N ILE A 25 -8.06 18.29 6.54
CA ILE A 25 -8.19 19.41 5.59
C ILE A 25 -9.13 19.01 4.44
N GLY A 26 -8.97 17.81 3.87
CA GLY A 26 -9.84 17.32 2.80
C GLY A 26 -11.29 17.18 3.23
N PHE A 27 -11.55 16.79 4.47
CA PHE A 27 -12.91 16.71 5.02
C PHE A 27 -13.56 18.09 5.21
N LEU A 28 -12.77 19.12 5.56
CA LEU A 28 -13.24 20.49 5.73
C LEU A 28 -13.32 21.29 4.42
N SER A 29 -12.66 20.83 3.37
CA SER A 29 -12.57 21.53 2.08
C SER A 29 -13.90 21.44 1.32
N ASP A 30 -14.34 22.55 0.78
CA ASP A 30 -15.47 22.63 -0.16
C ASP A 30 -15.01 22.19 -1.57
N GLY A 31 -15.95 21.72 -2.40
CA GLY A 31 -15.67 21.26 -3.76
C GLY A 31 -14.95 22.29 -4.64
N LYS A 32 -15.21 23.57 -4.45
CA LYS A 32 -14.50 24.66 -5.15
C LYS A 32 -13.02 24.74 -4.76
N GLN A 33 -12.72 24.67 -3.47
CA GLN A 33 -11.35 24.69 -2.95
C GLN A 33 -10.55 23.47 -3.43
N ALA A 34 -11.21 22.31 -3.54
CA ALA A 34 -10.58 21.11 -4.10
C ALA A 34 -10.15 21.29 -5.58
N VAL A 35 -10.96 22.00 -6.37
CA VAL A 35 -10.62 22.32 -7.78
C VAL A 35 -9.46 23.29 -7.85
N ASP A 36 -9.40 24.30 -6.99
CA ASP A 36 -8.32 25.31 -7.00
C ASP A 36 -6.94 24.71 -6.71
N ILE A 37 -6.88 23.65 -5.90
CA ILE A 37 -5.62 22.95 -5.59
C ILE A 37 -5.39 21.71 -6.46
N GLN A 38 -6.24 21.42 -7.43
CA GLN A 38 -6.18 20.21 -8.25
C GLN A 38 -4.85 20.06 -8.99
N HIS A 39 -4.29 21.13 -9.53
CA HIS A 39 -2.97 21.08 -10.18
C HIS A 39 -1.87 20.60 -9.23
N PHE A 40 -1.92 21.02 -7.96
CA PHE A 40 -0.96 20.58 -6.97
C PHE A 40 -1.20 19.13 -6.55
N THR A 41 -2.45 18.76 -6.25
CA THR A 41 -2.81 17.44 -5.73
C THR A 41 -2.83 16.34 -6.78
N THR A 42 -2.92 16.69 -8.06
CA THR A 42 -2.99 15.73 -9.17
C THR A 42 -1.75 15.76 -10.05
N ASP A 43 -1.43 16.91 -10.65
CA ASP A 43 -0.39 16.95 -11.68
C ASP A 43 1.03 16.96 -11.08
N ILE A 44 1.27 17.85 -10.12
CA ILE A 44 2.57 17.91 -9.42
C ILE A 44 2.79 16.63 -8.63
N PHE A 45 1.75 16.10 -7.97
CA PHE A 45 1.82 14.85 -7.23
C PHE A 45 2.26 13.67 -8.10
N LYS A 46 1.76 13.55 -9.33
CA LYS A 46 2.19 12.49 -10.27
C LYS A 46 3.69 12.55 -10.56
N GLY A 47 4.25 13.76 -10.71
CA GLY A 47 5.68 13.94 -10.89
C GLY A 47 6.50 13.46 -9.68
N PHE A 48 6.13 13.89 -8.48
CA PHE A 48 6.77 13.42 -7.25
C PHE A 48 6.62 11.92 -7.03
N LEU A 49 5.44 11.36 -7.33
CA LEU A 49 5.18 9.93 -7.26
C LEU A 49 6.10 9.15 -8.22
N ALA A 50 6.28 9.63 -9.45
CA ALA A 50 7.17 8.99 -10.42
C ALA A 50 8.63 8.96 -9.94
N ILE A 51 9.15 10.08 -9.40
CA ILE A 51 10.49 10.16 -8.81
C ILE A 51 10.62 9.22 -7.61
N PHE A 52 9.61 9.19 -6.75
CA PHE A 52 9.58 8.30 -5.60
C PHE A 52 9.61 6.82 -6.03
N LEU A 53 8.78 6.43 -6.99
CA LEU A 53 8.74 5.06 -7.51
C LEU A 53 10.05 4.67 -8.19
N LEU A 54 10.69 5.58 -8.91
CA LEU A 54 12.02 5.36 -9.51
C LEU A 54 13.06 5.08 -8.42
N LYS A 55 13.11 5.91 -7.38
CA LYS A 55 14.02 5.71 -6.23
C LYS A 55 13.76 4.38 -5.55
N MET A 56 12.50 4.02 -5.35
CA MET A 56 12.13 2.75 -4.73
C MET A 56 12.48 1.56 -5.62
N GLY A 57 12.30 1.66 -6.94
CA GLY A 57 12.74 0.65 -7.90
C GLY A 57 14.25 0.40 -7.84
N MET A 58 15.06 1.46 -7.81
CA MET A 58 16.51 1.35 -7.64
C MET A 58 16.90 0.68 -6.31
N THR A 59 16.23 1.04 -5.21
CA THR A 59 16.46 0.44 -3.89
C THR A 59 16.11 -1.05 -3.90
N THR A 60 15.01 -1.41 -4.54
CA THR A 60 14.59 -2.81 -4.71
C THR A 60 15.61 -3.59 -5.52
N ALA A 61 16.02 -3.06 -6.68
CA ALA A 61 17.00 -3.70 -7.54
C ALA A 61 18.33 -3.97 -6.84
N SER A 62 18.82 -3.00 -6.05
CA SER A 62 20.08 -3.15 -5.29
C SER A 62 20.02 -4.24 -4.21
N ARG A 63 18.83 -4.58 -3.70
CA ARG A 63 18.62 -5.59 -2.64
C ARG A 63 18.01 -6.89 -3.17
N PHE A 64 17.69 -6.97 -4.46
CA PHE A 64 16.96 -8.10 -5.02
C PHE A 64 17.72 -9.42 -4.93
N ASN A 65 19.04 -9.41 -5.13
CA ASN A 65 19.87 -10.59 -4.97
C ASN A 65 19.88 -11.11 -3.52
N ALA A 66 19.93 -10.22 -2.54
CA ALA A 66 19.82 -10.59 -1.13
C ALA A 66 18.44 -11.18 -0.81
N PHE A 67 17.38 -10.64 -1.40
CA PHE A 67 16.02 -11.19 -1.28
C PHE A 67 15.92 -12.61 -1.86
N LEU A 68 16.47 -12.85 -3.04
CA LEU A 68 16.47 -14.20 -3.65
C LEU A 68 17.20 -15.24 -2.80
N SER A 69 18.19 -14.83 -2.01
CA SER A 69 18.89 -15.74 -1.09
C SER A 69 18.04 -16.22 0.08
N HIS A 70 16.95 -15.51 0.42
CA HIS A 70 15.99 -15.92 1.46
C HIS A 70 15.05 -17.06 1.04
N GLY A 71 15.18 -17.55 -0.19
CA GLY A 71 14.55 -18.77 -0.67
C GLY A 71 13.18 -18.59 -1.34
N ARG A 72 12.71 -19.69 -1.91
CA ARG A 72 11.48 -19.76 -2.69
C ARG A 72 10.22 -19.45 -1.88
N PHE A 73 10.24 -19.72 -0.58
CA PHE A 73 9.09 -19.46 0.29
C PHE A 73 8.72 -17.98 0.32
N SER A 74 9.69 -17.10 0.54
CA SER A 74 9.46 -15.65 0.61
C SER A 74 8.92 -15.09 -0.71
N PHE A 75 9.42 -15.60 -1.83
CA PHE A 75 8.94 -15.23 -3.16
C PHE A 75 7.49 -15.67 -3.39
N LEU A 76 7.18 -16.94 -3.13
CA LEU A 76 5.83 -17.48 -3.29
C LEU A 76 4.83 -16.81 -2.33
N PHE A 77 5.24 -16.52 -1.10
CA PHE A 77 4.41 -15.81 -0.14
C PHE A 77 4.07 -14.39 -0.64
N ALA A 78 5.06 -13.65 -1.14
CA ALA A 78 4.88 -12.31 -1.69
C ALA A 78 3.96 -12.27 -2.92
N LEU A 79 3.88 -13.37 -3.66
CA LEU A 79 3.04 -13.51 -4.84
C LEU A 79 1.61 -14.00 -4.49
N LEU A 80 1.51 -15.08 -3.73
CA LEU A 80 0.26 -15.80 -3.53
C LEU A 80 -0.63 -15.17 -2.44
N MET A 81 -0.03 -14.66 -1.37
CA MET A 81 -0.79 -14.14 -0.24
C MET A 81 -1.58 -12.87 -0.60
N PRO A 82 -1.01 -11.88 -1.29
CA PRO A 82 -1.76 -10.74 -1.77
C PRO A 82 -2.88 -11.12 -2.75
N LEU A 83 -2.59 -12.03 -3.66
CA LEU A 83 -3.58 -12.51 -4.64
C LEU A 83 -4.77 -13.19 -3.94
N PHE A 84 -4.49 -14.06 -2.98
CA PHE A 84 -5.51 -14.73 -2.17
C PHE A 84 -6.37 -13.73 -1.40
N ASN A 85 -5.75 -12.78 -0.70
CA ASN A 85 -6.46 -11.76 0.06
C ASN A 85 -7.33 -10.86 -0.84
N GLY A 86 -6.80 -10.44 -1.98
CA GLY A 86 -7.52 -9.61 -2.93
C GLY A 86 -8.74 -10.33 -3.53
N ILE A 87 -8.60 -11.60 -3.92
CA ILE A 87 -9.72 -12.42 -4.41
C ILE A 87 -10.75 -12.65 -3.31
N LEU A 88 -10.31 -13.00 -2.10
CA LEU A 88 -11.20 -13.22 -0.97
C LEU A 88 -12.07 -11.98 -0.71
N VAL A 89 -11.44 -10.80 -0.63
CA VAL A 89 -12.17 -9.55 -0.40
C VAL A 89 -13.02 -9.17 -1.61
N ALA A 90 -12.60 -9.42 -2.84
CA ALA A 90 -13.42 -9.24 -4.03
C ALA A 90 -14.75 -10.01 -3.94
N MET A 91 -14.70 -11.25 -3.43
CA MET A 91 -15.91 -12.08 -3.26
C MET A 91 -16.82 -11.59 -2.14
N ILE A 92 -16.25 -11.22 -0.97
CA ILE A 92 -17.05 -10.86 0.22
C ILE A 92 -17.47 -9.39 0.25
N SER A 93 -16.82 -8.50 -0.52
CA SER A 93 -17.11 -7.06 -0.51
C SER A 93 -18.52 -6.71 -0.97
N GLY A 94 -19.18 -7.58 -1.72
CA GLY A 94 -20.58 -7.42 -2.12
C GLY A 94 -21.57 -7.37 -0.94
N PHE A 95 -21.19 -7.94 0.22
CA PHE A 95 -21.99 -7.82 1.45
C PHE A 95 -21.85 -6.44 2.12
N VAL A 96 -20.83 -5.66 1.77
CA VAL A 96 -20.55 -4.35 2.37
C VAL A 96 -21.12 -3.23 1.51
N THR A 97 -20.92 -3.30 0.19
CA THR A 97 -21.36 -2.29 -0.75
C THR A 97 -21.72 -2.92 -2.10
N PRO A 98 -22.78 -2.43 -2.79
CA PRO A 98 -23.10 -2.84 -4.14
C PRO A 98 -22.24 -2.11 -5.20
N ASP A 99 -21.52 -1.04 -4.84
CA ASP A 99 -20.72 -0.26 -5.77
C ASP A 99 -19.46 -1.02 -6.21
N LEU A 100 -19.28 -1.18 -7.52
CA LEU A 100 -18.16 -1.91 -8.11
C LEU A 100 -16.80 -1.24 -7.84
N GLY A 101 -16.77 0.09 -7.79
CA GLY A 101 -15.57 0.87 -7.53
C GLY A 101 -15.09 0.69 -6.09
N ASP A 102 -16.01 0.77 -5.13
CA ASP A 102 -15.71 0.56 -3.70
C ASP A 102 -15.21 -0.86 -3.46
N ARG A 103 -15.88 -1.86 -4.04
CA ARG A 103 -15.47 -3.28 -3.96
C ARG A 103 -14.08 -3.48 -4.53
N PHE A 104 -13.76 -2.81 -5.64
CA PHE A 104 -12.45 -2.89 -6.25
C PHE A 104 -11.36 -2.25 -5.37
N ILE A 105 -11.64 -1.10 -4.77
CA ILE A 105 -10.74 -0.44 -3.82
C ILE A 105 -10.49 -1.34 -2.60
N PHE A 106 -11.52 -1.95 -2.01
CA PHE A 106 -11.36 -2.89 -0.90
C PHE A 106 -10.45 -4.07 -1.25
N SER A 107 -10.60 -4.62 -2.44
CA SER A 107 -9.77 -5.73 -2.92
C SER A 107 -8.30 -5.32 -3.10
N ILE A 108 -8.05 -4.14 -3.66
CA ILE A 108 -6.70 -3.58 -3.80
C ILE A 108 -6.08 -3.33 -2.42
N LEU A 109 -6.83 -2.76 -1.47
CA LEU A 109 -6.34 -2.52 -0.12
C LEU A 109 -5.97 -3.82 0.59
N ALA A 110 -6.80 -4.86 0.47
CA ALA A 110 -6.55 -6.16 1.08
C ALA A 110 -5.34 -6.90 0.49
N SER A 111 -5.05 -6.67 -0.78
CA SER A 111 -3.90 -7.27 -1.49
C SER A 111 -2.63 -6.43 -1.40
N SER A 112 -2.71 -5.21 -0.89
CA SER A 112 -1.57 -4.29 -0.91
C SER A 112 -0.53 -4.62 0.16
N ALA A 113 0.75 -4.35 -0.16
CA ALA A 113 1.86 -4.39 0.78
C ALA A 113 2.42 -2.98 0.92
N SER A 114 2.31 -2.40 2.12
CA SER A 114 2.81 -1.05 2.35
C SER A 114 4.33 -1.01 2.42
N TYR A 115 4.93 -0.21 1.55
CA TYR A 115 6.38 0.04 1.51
C TYR A 115 6.77 1.38 2.16
N ILE A 116 5.81 2.16 2.62
CA ILE A 116 6.02 3.45 3.31
C ILE A 116 5.82 3.27 4.82
N ALA A 117 4.65 2.79 5.23
CA ALA A 117 4.30 2.68 6.64
C ALA A 117 4.92 1.43 7.30
N VAL A 118 4.94 0.28 6.61
CA VAL A 118 5.46 -0.98 7.17
C VAL A 118 6.91 -0.89 7.58
N PRO A 119 7.87 -0.33 6.82
CA PRO A 119 9.25 -0.22 7.27
C PRO A 119 9.41 0.58 8.57
N ALA A 120 8.64 1.63 8.77
CA ALA A 120 8.64 2.40 10.00
C ALA A 120 8.04 1.61 11.18
N ALA A 121 6.90 0.93 10.94
CA ALA A 121 6.24 0.09 11.93
C ALA A 121 7.11 -1.13 12.32
N MET A 122 7.77 -1.78 11.36
CA MET A 122 8.64 -2.93 11.62
C MET A 122 9.86 -2.58 12.47
N LYS A 123 10.44 -1.40 12.31
CA LYS A 123 11.53 -0.94 13.18
C LYS A 123 11.14 -0.85 14.65
N LEU A 124 9.84 -0.59 14.93
CA LEU A 124 9.32 -0.50 16.29
C LEU A 124 8.81 -1.85 16.80
N ALA A 125 8.06 -2.58 15.97
CA ALA A 125 7.41 -3.83 16.37
C ALA A 125 8.33 -5.05 16.30
N ALA A 126 9.21 -5.09 15.31
CA ALA A 126 10.15 -6.19 15.08
C ALA A 126 11.52 -5.65 14.63
N PRO A 127 12.32 -5.05 15.54
CA PRO A 127 13.60 -4.43 15.18
C PRO A 127 14.63 -5.38 14.57
N GLN A 128 14.45 -6.70 14.80
CA GLN A 128 15.31 -7.76 14.26
C GLN A 128 14.93 -8.21 12.84
N ALA A 129 13.78 -7.74 12.30
CA ALA A 129 13.36 -8.08 10.95
C ALA A 129 14.27 -7.40 9.91
N ASP A 130 14.73 -8.19 8.94
CA ASP A 130 15.64 -7.69 7.91
C ASP A 130 14.89 -6.85 6.86
N PRO A 131 15.19 -5.55 6.72
CA PRO A 131 14.64 -4.72 5.65
C PRO A 131 15.02 -5.21 4.25
N GLY A 132 16.11 -5.98 4.12
CA GLY A 132 16.51 -6.63 2.89
C GLY A 132 15.53 -7.70 2.42
N LEU A 133 14.66 -8.19 3.30
CA LEU A 133 13.61 -9.14 2.99
C LEU A 133 12.29 -8.45 2.62
N TYR A 134 11.69 -7.70 3.53
CA TYR A 134 10.32 -7.21 3.35
C TYR A 134 10.18 -6.05 2.34
N VAL A 135 11.22 -5.23 2.16
CA VAL A 135 11.16 -4.13 1.18
C VAL A 135 11.16 -4.67 -0.26
N PRO A 136 12.09 -5.57 -0.67
CA PRO A 136 12.03 -6.18 -1.99
C PRO A 136 10.78 -7.06 -2.20
N MET A 137 10.28 -7.73 -1.18
CA MET A 137 9.01 -8.46 -1.25
C MET A 137 7.87 -7.54 -1.68
N ALA A 138 7.69 -6.41 -0.97
CA ALA A 138 6.61 -5.48 -1.22
C ALA A 138 6.73 -4.79 -2.59
N LEU A 139 7.89 -4.22 -2.91
CA LEU A 139 8.10 -3.39 -4.09
C LEU A 139 8.48 -4.18 -5.35
N GLY A 140 9.28 -5.26 -5.18
CA GLY A 140 9.82 -6.02 -6.30
C GLY A 140 8.91 -7.15 -6.75
N VAL A 141 8.05 -7.65 -5.88
CA VAL A 141 7.17 -8.79 -6.19
C VAL A 141 5.69 -8.42 -6.06
N THR A 142 5.25 -8.08 -4.85
CA THR A 142 3.82 -7.85 -4.57
C THR A 142 3.23 -6.68 -5.38
N PHE A 143 3.92 -5.55 -5.42
CA PHE A 143 3.42 -4.36 -6.11
C PHE A 143 3.27 -4.55 -7.63
N PRO A 144 4.30 -5.01 -8.38
CA PRO A 144 4.16 -5.27 -9.80
C PRO A 144 3.13 -6.36 -10.11
N MET A 145 3.09 -7.43 -9.31
CA MET A 145 2.12 -8.52 -9.47
C MET A 145 0.69 -8.01 -9.31
N ASN A 146 0.42 -7.21 -8.28
CA ASN A 146 -0.92 -6.65 -8.07
C ASN A 146 -1.37 -5.76 -9.24
N ILE A 147 -0.49 -4.92 -9.79
CA ILE A 147 -0.85 -4.06 -10.91
C ILE A 147 -1.11 -4.87 -12.18
N ILE A 148 -0.22 -5.83 -12.52
CA ILE A 148 -0.26 -6.52 -13.81
C ILE A 148 -1.27 -7.66 -13.80
N ILE A 149 -1.38 -8.40 -12.69
CA ILE A 149 -2.17 -9.62 -12.58
C ILE A 149 -3.34 -9.45 -11.61
N GLY A 150 -3.09 -8.91 -10.42
CA GLY A 150 -4.05 -8.81 -9.33
C GLY A 150 -5.26 -7.96 -9.69
N MET A 151 -5.05 -6.71 -10.09
CA MET A 151 -6.15 -5.79 -10.43
C MET A 151 -7.08 -6.34 -11.50
N PRO A 152 -6.61 -6.86 -12.66
CA PRO A 152 -7.50 -7.49 -13.63
C PRO A 152 -8.30 -8.65 -13.06
N ILE A 153 -7.68 -9.52 -12.26
CA ILE A 153 -8.36 -10.67 -11.64
C ILE A 153 -9.42 -10.20 -10.63
N TYR A 154 -9.09 -9.25 -9.75
CA TYR A 154 -10.03 -8.74 -8.75
C TYR A 154 -11.25 -8.11 -9.42
N PHE A 155 -11.03 -7.31 -10.45
CA PHE A 155 -12.11 -6.69 -11.21
C PHE A 155 -13.01 -7.73 -11.88
N PHE A 156 -12.43 -8.75 -12.52
CA PHE A 156 -13.17 -9.86 -13.12
C PHE A 156 -14.01 -10.63 -12.08
N VAL A 157 -13.43 -10.95 -10.93
CA VAL A 157 -14.14 -11.63 -9.84
C VAL A 157 -15.32 -10.79 -9.35
N ILE A 158 -15.11 -9.48 -9.12
CA ILE A 158 -16.18 -8.57 -8.67
C ILE A 158 -17.32 -8.54 -9.68
N GLN A 159 -17.04 -8.43 -10.98
CA GLN A 159 -18.07 -8.45 -12.02
C GLN A 159 -18.83 -9.77 -12.09
N THR A 160 -18.19 -10.88 -11.79
CA THR A 160 -18.82 -12.22 -11.83
C THR A 160 -19.75 -12.45 -10.64
N PHE A 161 -19.44 -11.84 -9.48
CA PHE A 161 -20.21 -11.96 -8.24
C PHE A 161 -21.04 -10.71 -7.90
N SER A 162 -21.36 -9.89 -8.90
CA SER A 162 -22.22 -8.69 -8.76
C SER A 162 -23.67 -8.97 -9.06
#